data_c91f653a287a1ad24a33dfdbfd9c198e
#
_entry.id   c91f653a287a1ad24a33dfdbfd9c198e
#
_cell.length_a   1.000
_cell.length_b   1.000
_cell.length_c   1.000
_cell.angle_alpha   90.00
_cell.angle_beta   90.00
_cell.angle_gamma   90.00
#
_symmetry.space_group_name_H-M   'P 1'
#
loop_
_entity.id
_entity.type
_entity.pdbx_description
1 polymer ?
#
loop_
_entity_poly.entity_id
_entity_poly.type
_entity_poly.pdbx_seq_one_letter_code
_entity_poly.pdbx_strand_id
1 'polypeptide(L)'
;MNAAKRLEIFRRLHEDNPDPRTELAYASPFELLIAVILSAQATDVSVNKATARLYPVANTPQAILDLGVEGLSEYIKTIGLYNSKAKNVIETCRLLLERHGGEVPQTREELEALPGVGRKTANVVLNTAFRQLAMAVDTHIFRVSNRTNLAPGKNVVEVELKLLKVVPKDFLLDAHHWLILHGRYVCQARKPRCGSCRIEDLCEYKAKTSDD
;
A
#
# COMPACT_ATOMS: atom_id res chain seq x y z
N MET A 1 -20.98 13.23 1.60
CA MET A 1 -21.23 12.54 0.27
C MET A 1 -22.27 11.45 0.45
N ASN A 2 -23.25 11.32 -0.46
CA ASN A 2 -24.29 10.28 -0.41
C ASN A 2 -23.85 8.97 -1.09
N ALA A 3 -24.65 7.88 -0.94
CA ALA A 3 -24.32 6.56 -1.46
C ALA A 3 -24.26 6.50 -3.00
N ALA A 4 -25.15 7.22 -3.71
CA ALA A 4 -25.17 7.24 -5.16
C ALA A 4 -23.88 7.85 -5.75
N LYS A 5 -23.40 8.96 -5.19
CA LYS A 5 -22.12 9.56 -5.57
C LYS A 5 -20.95 8.63 -5.32
N ARG A 6 -20.93 7.90 -4.18
CA ARG A 6 -19.87 6.92 -3.88
C ARG A 6 -19.85 5.80 -4.89
N LEU A 7 -21.01 5.24 -5.23
CA LEU A 7 -21.12 4.20 -6.24
C LEU A 7 -20.58 4.69 -7.60
N GLU A 8 -20.99 5.87 -8.01
CA GLU A 8 -20.56 6.45 -9.28
C GLU A 8 -19.04 6.76 -9.33
N ILE A 9 -18.45 7.22 -8.22
CA ILE A 9 -17.00 7.40 -8.10
C ILE A 9 -16.27 6.09 -8.40
N PHE A 10 -16.63 5.00 -7.71
CA PHE A 10 -15.94 3.71 -7.89
C PHE A 10 -16.23 3.07 -9.25
N ARG A 11 -17.43 3.26 -9.82
CA ARG A 11 -17.74 2.84 -11.19
C ARG A 11 -16.78 3.51 -12.20
N ARG A 12 -16.60 4.83 -12.12
CA ARG A 12 -15.68 5.56 -13.02
C ARG A 12 -14.22 5.19 -12.81
N LEU A 13 -13.79 4.99 -11.55
CA LEU A 13 -12.42 4.53 -11.27
C LEU A 13 -12.17 3.12 -11.81
N HIS A 14 -13.16 2.24 -11.73
CA HIS A 14 -13.10 0.90 -12.31
C HIS A 14 -13.08 0.94 -13.84
N GLU A 15 -13.90 1.77 -14.48
CA GLU A 15 -13.90 1.93 -15.94
C GLU A 15 -12.54 2.42 -16.47
N ASP A 16 -11.90 3.35 -15.77
CA ASP A 16 -10.59 3.87 -16.15
C ASP A 16 -9.46 2.84 -15.94
N ASN A 17 -9.58 1.97 -14.92
CA ASN A 17 -8.60 0.94 -14.59
C ASN A 17 -9.28 -0.29 -13.98
N PRO A 18 -9.74 -1.24 -14.82
CA PRO A 18 -10.47 -2.42 -14.34
C PRO A 18 -9.65 -3.40 -13.48
N ASP A 19 -8.32 -3.37 -13.59
CA ASP A 19 -7.40 -4.25 -12.84
C ASP A 19 -6.31 -3.40 -12.16
N PRO A 20 -6.65 -2.67 -11.09
CA PRO A 20 -5.69 -1.81 -10.41
C PRO A 20 -4.71 -2.65 -9.59
N ARG A 21 -3.42 -2.39 -9.77
CA ARG A 21 -2.35 -3.14 -9.11
C ARG A 21 -1.41 -2.22 -8.34
N THR A 22 -0.70 -2.79 -7.38
CA THR A 22 0.44 -2.14 -6.74
C THR A 22 1.56 -1.90 -7.76
N GLU A 23 2.33 -0.85 -7.57
CA GLU A 23 3.52 -0.56 -8.37
C GLU A 23 4.78 -1.31 -7.88
N LEU A 24 4.70 -2.01 -6.74
CA LEU A 24 5.76 -2.90 -6.26
C LEU A 24 5.81 -4.18 -7.10
N ALA A 25 7.02 -4.59 -7.49
CA ALA A 25 7.26 -5.85 -8.21
C ALA A 25 7.46 -6.99 -7.20
N TYR A 26 6.70 -8.07 -7.35
CA TYR A 26 6.77 -9.26 -6.50
C TYR A 26 6.18 -10.48 -7.23
N ALA A 27 6.59 -11.68 -6.87
CA ALA A 27 6.08 -12.94 -7.39
C ALA A 27 5.43 -13.83 -6.30
N SER A 28 5.64 -13.52 -5.02
CA SER A 28 5.08 -14.29 -3.91
C SER A 28 4.60 -13.37 -2.76
N PRO A 29 3.74 -13.86 -1.84
CA PRO A 29 3.38 -13.11 -0.64
C PRO A 29 4.59 -12.69 0.20
N PHE A 30 5.62 -13.53 0.27
CA PHE A 30 6.87 -13.20 0.97
C PHE A 30 7.60 -12.04 0.30
N GLU A 31 7.80 -12.09 -1.01
CA GLU A 31 8.43 -10.98 -1.74
C GLU A 31 7.64 -9.67 -1.56
N LEU A 32 6.30 -9.73 -1.59
CA LEU A 32 5.48 -8.56 -1.32
C LEU A 32 5.71 -8.03 0.10
N LEU A 33 5.70 -8.88 1.12
CA LEU A 33 5.94 -8.47 2.51
C LEU A 33 7.28 -7.74 2.65
N ILE A 34 8.35 -8.31 2.10
CA ILE A 34 9.68 -7.69 2.11
C ILE A 34 9.67 -6.35 1.37
N ALA A 35 9.10 -6.29 0.16
CA ALA A 35 9.00 -5.05 -0.61
C ALA A 35 8.24 -3.96 0.15
N VAL A 36 7.14 -4.29 0.85
CA VAL A 36 6.36 -3.32 1.63
C VAL A 36 7.11 -2.85 2.88
N ILE A 37 7.86 -3.72 3.58
CA ILE A 37 8.76 -3.32 4.67
C ILE A 37 9.82 -2.34 4.15
N LEU A 38 10.41 -2.64 3.00
CA LEU A 38 11.42 -1.78 2.39
C LEU A 38 10.85 -0.44 1.87
N SER A 39 9.56 -0.37 1.55
CA SER A 39 8.90 0.83 1.02
C SER A 39 8.63 1.92 2.08
N ALA A 40 8.80 1.63 3.36
CA ALA A 40 8.65 2.63 4.41
C ALA A 40 9.59 3.83 4.17
N GLN A 41 9.03 5.03 3.92
CA GLN A 41 9.78 6.24 3.58
C GLN A 41 10.72 6.08 2.36
N ALA A 42 10.33 5.25 1.39
CA ALA A 42 11.06 5.05 0.14
C ALA A 42 10.07 5.03 -1.03
N THR A 43 10.56 5.28 -2.25
CA THR A 43 9.74 5.19 -3.46
C THR A 43 9.66 3.74 -3.96
N ASP A 44 8.53 3.35 -4.55
CA ASP A 44 8.36 2.02 -5.15
C ASP A 44 9.44 1.75 -6.22
N VAL A 45 9.85 2.78 -6.97
CA VAL A 45 10.94 2.70 -7.96
C VAL A 45 12.27 2.29 -7.31
N SER A 46 12.63 2.90 -6.17
CA SER A 46 13.87 2.57 -5.48
C SER A 46 13.84 1.16 -4.86
N VAL A 47 12.67 0.77 -4.34
CA VAL A 47 12.46 -0.59 -3.82
C VAL A 47 12.56 -1.61 -4.94
N ASN A 48 11.87 -1.42 -6.06
CA ASN A 48 11.91 -2.32 -7.20
C ASN A 48 13.32 -2.50 -7.77
N LYS A 49 14.13 -1.44 -7.83
CA LYS A 49 15.55 -1.54 -8.25
C LYS A 49 16.38 -2.41 -7.31
N ALA A 50 16.14 -2.34 -6.02
CA ALA A 50 16.85 -3.14 -5.02
C ALA A 50 16.38 -4.60 -5.05
N THR A 51 15.05 -4.83 -5.06
CA THR A 51 14.46 -6.18 -5.05
C THR A 51 14.71 -6.94 -6.36
N ALA A 52 14.78 -6.26 -7.50
CA ALA A 52 15.17 -6.89 -8.78
C ALA A 52 16.55 -7.53 -8.76
N ARG A 53 17.45 -7.05 -7.88
CA ARG A 53 18.78 -7.66 -7.65
C ARG A 53 18.76 -8.69 -6.53
N LEU A 54 17.89 -8.50 -5.53
CA LEU A 54 17.80 -9.35 -4.34
C LEU A 54 17.05 -10.66 -4.62
N TYR A 55 15.85 -10.61 -5.19
CA TYR A 55 14.97 -11.77 -5.31
C TYR A 55 15.51 -12.91 -6.19
N PRO A 56 16.30 -12.68 -7.27
CA PRO A 56 16.96 -13.78 -7.97
C PRO A 56 17.95 -14.58 -7.13
N VAL A 57 18.44 -13.99 -6.03
CA VAL A 57 19.44 -14.61 -5.13
C VAL A 57 18.78 -15.12 -3.84
N ALA A 58 17.85 -14.34 -3.28
CA ALA A 58 17.22 -14.63 -2.00
C ALA A 58 15.76 -14.16 -1.98
N ASN A 59 14.83 -15.09 -2.24
CA ASN A 59 13.39 -14.83 -2.26
C ASN A 59 12.57 -15.71 -1.30
N THR A 60 13.25 -16.32 -0.32
CA THR A 60 12.63 -17.08 0.77
C THR A 60 13.19 -16.59 2.12
N PRO A 61 12.46 -16.80 3.23
CA PRO A 61 12.95 -16.43 4.56
C PRO A 61 14.34 -17.01 4.87
N GLN A 62 14.57 -18.29 4.53
CA GLN A 62 15.86 -18.94 4.78
C GLN A 62 16.98 -18.29 3.94
N ALA A 63 16.76 -18.08 2.64
CA ALA A 63 17.78 -17.49 1.78
C ALA A 63 18.15 -16.05 2.21
N ILE A 64 17.19 -15.27 2.72
CA ILE A 64 17.47 -13.94 3.31
C ILE A 64 18.30 -14.07 4.60
N LEU A 65 18.00 -15.05 5.47
CA LEU A 65 18.81 -15.30 6.68
C LEU A 65 20.24 -15.71 6.35
N ASP A 66 20.43 -16.52 5.31
CA ASP A 66 21.76 -16.97 4.87
C ASP A 66 22.63 -15.80 4.38
N LEU A 67 22.04 -14.74 3.83
CA LEU A 67 22.74 -13.49 3.51
C LEU A 67 23.23 -12.75 4.75
N GLY A 68 22.47 -12.84 5.85
CA GLY A 68 22.69 -12.05 7.05
C GLY A 68 22.41 -10.56 6.84
N VAL A 69 22.55 -9.78 7.91
CA VAL A 69 22.30 -8.32 7.89
C VAL A 69 23.24 -7.62 6.89
N GLU A 70 24.51 -7.98 6.90
CA GLU A 70 25.52 -7.34 6.06
C GLU A 70 25.30 -7.65 4.57
N GLY A 71 25.09 -8.93 4.21
CA GLY A 71 24.79 -9.33 2.84
C GLY A 71 23.52 -8.71 2.31
N LEU A 72 22.43 -8.71 3.09
CA LEU A 72 21.18 -8.04 2.71
C LEU A 72 21.37 -6.54 2.50
N SER A 73 22.16 -5.88 3.38
CA SER A 73 22.44 -4.44 3.28
C SER A 73 23.07 -4.06 1.94
N GLU A 74 23.92 -4.89 1.35
CA GLU A 74 24.54 -4.63 0.05
C GLU A 74 23.51 -4.50 -1.11
N TYR A 75 22.37 -5.20 -1.01
CA TYR A 75 21.30 -5.09 -2.00
C TYR A 75 20.42 -3.85 -1.78
N ILE A 76 20.20 -3.44 -0.53
CA ILE A 76 19.23 -2.40 -0.16
C ILE A 76 19.85 -1.05 0.26
N LYS A 77 21.16 -0.89 0.21
CA LYS A 77 21.89 0.32 0.66
C LYS A 77 21.48 1.62 -0.05
N THR A 78 20.83 1.52 -1.20
CA THR A 78 20.28 2.69 -1.92
C THR A 78 18.91 3.14 -1.37
N ILE A 79 18.31 2.36 -0.47
CA ILE A 79 17.02 2.66 0.17
C ILE A 79 17.28 3.41 1.48
N GLY A 80 16.56 4.50 1.72
CA GLY A 80 16.67 5.22 3.01
C GLY A 80 16.41 4.31 4.21
N LEU A 81 17.14 4.53 5.30
CA LEU A 81 17.06 3.76 6.54
C LEU A 81 17.42 2.27 6.37
N TYR A 82 18.25 1.94 5.40
CA TYR A 82 18.54 0.55 5.02
C TYR A 82 19.10 -0.30 6.16
N ASN A 83 19.89 0.28 7.07
CA ASN A 83 20.45 -0.45 8.23
C ASN A 83 19.37 -0.99 9.16
N SER A 84 18.37 -0.17 9.52
CA SER A 84 17.25 -0.62 10.35
C SER A 84 16.32 -1.54 9.60
N LYS A 85 16.11 -1.29 8.30
CA LYS A 85 15.30 -2.18 7.43
C LYS A 85 15.94 -3.55 7.28
N ALA A 86 17.26 -3.64 7.07
CA ALA A 86 17.96 -4.91 7.01
C ALA A 86 17.77 -5.73 8.30
N LYS A 87 17.96 -5.11 9.46
CA LYS A 87 17.71 -5.77 10.77
C LYS A 87 16.26 -6.25 10.90
N ASN A 88 15.29 -5.39 10.55
CA ASN A 88 13.87 -5.76 10.62
C ASN A 88 13.54 -6.93 9.68
N VAL A 89 14.05 -6.92 8.45
CA VAL A 89 13.82 -7.99 7.47
C VAL A 89 14.43 -9.31 7.95
N ILE A 90 15.67 -9.32 8.44
CA ILE A 90 16.32 -10.51 8.99
C ILE A 90 15.50 -11.07 10.15
N GLU A 91 15.11 -10.23 11.11
CA GLU A 91 14.33 -10.67 12.25
C GLU A 91 12.92 -11.14 11.84
N THR A 92 12.29 -10.49 10.87
CA THR A 92 11.03 -10.95 10.27
C THR A 92 11.19 -12.34 9.66
N CYS A 93 12.25 -12.60 8.88
CA CYS A 93 12.52 -13.93 8.32
C CYS A 93 12.72 -15.00 9.38
N ARG A 94 13.44 -14.68 10.48
CA ARG A 94 13.60 -15.58 11.62
C ARG A 94 12.25 -15.95 12.24
N LEU A 95 11.40 -14.94 12.51
CA LEU A 95 10.08 -15.15 13.11
C LEU A 95 9.13 -15.92 12.17
N LEU A 96 9.20 -15.69 10.86
CA LEU A 96 8.42 -16.47 9.88
C LEU A 96 8.78 -17.95 9.96
N LEU A 97 10.06 -18.31 10.01
CA LEU A 97 10.48 -19.70 10.13
C LEU A 97 10.09 -20.31 11.48
N GLU A 98 10.32 -19.60 12.57
CA GLU A 98 10.06 -20.10 13.92
C GLU A 98 8.58 -20.27 14.27
N ARG A 99 7.72 -19.37 13.79
CA ARG A 99 6.32 -19.28 14.23
C ARG A 99 5.29 -19.59 13.14
N HIS A 100 5.68 -19.48 11.87
CA HIS A 100 4.76 -19.55 10.75
C HIS A 100 5.20 -20.55 9.67
N GLY A 101 6.18 -21.42 9.97
CA GLY A 101 6.66 -22.43 9.02
C GLY A 101 7.26 -21.86 7.74
N GLY A 102 7.74 -20.61 7.76
CA GLY A 102 8.27 -19.90 6.60
C GLY A 102 7.22 -19.19 5.75
N GLU A 103 5.94 -19.29 6.09
CA GLU A 103 4.84 -18.67 5.36
C GLU A 103 4.49 -17.28 5.93
N VAL A 104 3.91 -16.43 5.09
CA VAL A 104 3.42 -15.11 5.51
C VAL A 104 2.07 -15.28 6.22
N PRO A 105 1.92 -14.81 7.47
CA PRO A 105 0.65 -14.94 8.17
C PRO A 105 -0.46 -14.12 7.52
N GLN A 106 -1.71 -14.57 7.70
CA GLN A 106 -2.89 -14.02 7.06
C GLN A 106 -3.83 -13.28 8.03
N THR A 107 -3.35 -12.97 9.22
CA THR A 107 -4.06 -12.11 10.17
C THR A 107 -3.29 -10.82 10.42
N ARG A 108 -4.00 -9.74 10.68
CA ARG A 108 -3.36 -8.45 10.94
C ARG A 108 -2.51 -8.49 12.20
N GLU A 109 -3.00 -9.15 13.23
CA GLU A 109 -2.35 -9.28 14.54
C GLU A 109 -0.98 -9.98 14.40
N GLU A 110 -0.91 -11.06 13.66
CA GLU A 110 0.34 -11.79 13.42
C GLU A 110 1.30 -10.99 12.51
N LEU A 111 0.78 -10.29 11.51
CA LEU A 111 1.59 -9.42 10.65
C LEU A 111 2.16 -8.24 11.43
N GLU A 112 1.36 -7.57 12.27
CA GLU A 112 1.83 -6.44 13.09
C GLU A 112 2.84 -6.88 14.18
N ALA A 113 2.89 -8.16 14.53
CA ALA A 113 3.91 -8.72 15.42
C ALA A 113 5.30 -8.86 14.75
N LEU A 114 5.38 -8.71 13.42
CA LEU A 114 6.64 -8.79 12.68
C LEU A 114 7.36 -7.42 12.69
N PRO A 115 8.70 -7.39 12.86
CA PRO A 115 9.47 -6.15 12.87
C PRO A 115 9.33 -5.35 11.58
N GLY A 116 9.07 -4.05 11.72
CA GLY A 116 8.87 -3.16 10.57
C GLY A 116 7.49 -3.25 9.92
N VAL A 117 6.59 -4.06 10.44
CA VAL A 117 5.21 -4.21 9.98
C VAL A 117 4.27 -3.47 10.93
N GLY A 118 3.78 -2.32 10.51
CA GLY A 118 2.69 -1.64 11.20
C GLY A 118 1.34 -1.90 10.52
N ARG A 119 0.27 -1.34 11.07
CA ARG A 119 -1.12 -1.48 10.57
C ARG A 119 -1.25 -1.26 9.05
N LYS A 120 -0.64 -0.20 8.52
CA LYS A 120 -0.68 0.10 7.08
C LYS A 120 -0.02 -1.01 6.26
N THR A 121 1.16 -1.47 6.68
CA THR A 121 1.91 -2.55 6.01
C THR A 121 1.12 -3.87 6.05
N ALA A 122 0.58 -4.24 7.21
CA ALA A 122 -0.26 -5.42 7.36
C ALA A 122 -1.47 -5.38 6.43
N ASN A 123 -2.20 -4.25 6.38
CA ASN A 123 -3.36 -4.09 5.50
C ASN A 123 -2.97 -4.17 4.00
N VAL A 124 -1.81 -3.65 3.58
CA VAL A 124 -1.33 -3.82 2.20
C VAL A 124 -1.12 -5.30 1.87
N VAL A 125 -0.43 -6.03 2.75
CA VAL A 125 -0.16 -7.47 2.53
C VAL A 125 -1.46 -8.25 2.47
N LEU A 126 -2.37 -8.05 3.43
CA LEU A 126 -3.68 -8.73 3.47
C LEU A 126 -4.51 -8.46 2.21
N ASN A 127 -4.60 -7.22 1.78
CA ASN A 127 -5.36 -6.85 0.60
C ASN A 127 -4.70 -7.38 -0.68
N THR A 128 -3.41 -7.11 -0.86
CA THR A 128 -2.72 -7.34 -2.15
C THR A 128 -2.34 -8.81 -2.35
N ALA A 129 -1.76 -9.47 -1.33
CA ALA A 129 -1.33 -10.87 -1.46
C ALA A 129 -2.47 -11.87 -1.22
N PHE A 130 -3.36 -11.58 -0.27
CA PHE A 130 -4.39 -12.53 0.17
C PHE A 130 -5.82 -12.15 -0.22
N ARG A 131 -5.99 -11.05 -0.97
CA ARG A 131 -7.30 -10.59 -1.46
C ARG A 131 -8.34 -10.43 -0.34
N GLN A 132 -7.89 -10.04 0.85
CA GLN A 132 -8.76 -9.76 1.98
C GLN A 132 -9.28 -8.32 1.92
N LEU A 133 -10.46 -8.10 2.49
CA LEU A 133 -11.09 -6.77 2.56
C LEU A 133 -10.37 -5.90 3.60
N ALA A 134 -9.21 -5.41 3.26
CA ALA A 134 -8.40 -4.51 4.09
C ALA A 134 -8.12 -3.20 3.34
N MET A 135 -8.03 -2.09 4.08
CA MET A 135 -7.81 -0.76 3.52
C MET A 135 -6.56 -0.14 4.16
N ALA A 136 -5.49 -0.06 3.41
CA ALA A 136 -4.22 0.50 3.89
C ALA A 136 -4.15 2.01 3.67
N VAL A 137 -4.72 2.79 4.58
CA VAL A 137 -4.76 4.26 4.45
C VAL A 137 -3.38 4.86 4.66
N ASP A 138 -2.83 5.43 3.59
CA ASP A 138 -1.63 6.24 3.58
C ASP A 138 -1.96 7.74 3.45
N THR A 139 -0.95 8.58 3.27
CA THR A 139 -1.14 10.03 3.08
C THR A 139 -1.92 10.38 1.82
N HIS A 140 -1.86 9.55 0.77
CA HIS A 140 -2.60 9.76 -0.48
C HIS A 140 -4.08 9.45 -0.27
N ILE A 141 -4.41 8.28 0.25
CA ILE A 141 -5.78 7.87 0.53
C ILE A 141 -6.42 8.77 1.59
N PHE A 142 -5.68 9.12 2.64
CA PHE A 142 -6.14 10.07 3.66
C PHE A 142 -6.54 11.41 3.04
N ARG A 143 -5.69 11.96 2.17
CA ARG A 143 -5.97 13.22 1.46
C ARG A 143 -7.17 13.11 0.52
N VAL A 144 -7.21 12.09 -0.32
CA VAL A 144 -8.31 11.86 -1.26
C VAL A 144 -9.63 11.76 -0.51
N SER A 145 -9.70 10.91 0.53
CA SER A 145 -10.92 10.68 1.31
C SER A 145 -11.45 11.93 1.98
N ASN A 146 -10.55 12.78 2.51
CA ASN A 146 -10.94 14.04 3.13
C ASN A 146 -11.33 15.12 2.09
N ARG A 147 -10.56 15.28 1.01
CA ARG A 147 -10.87 16.28 -0.03
C ARG A 147 -12.18 15.99 -0.74
N THR A 148 -12.39 14.75 -1.17
CA THR A 148 -13.60 14.36 -1.89
C THR A 148 -14.83 14.28 -0.99
N ASN A 149 -14.66 14.28 0.32
CA ASN A 149 -15.68 13.94 1.32
C ASN A 149 -16.24 12.52 1.16
N LEU A 150 -15.42 11.61 0.60
CA LEU A 150 -15.76 10.18 0.43
C LEU A 150 -15.90 9.50 1.80
N ALA A 151 -14.87 9.67 2.64
CA ALA A 151 -14.78 9.11 3.99
C ALA A 151 -13.90 10.01 4.87
N PRO A 152 -14.35 11.23 5.21
CA PRO A 152 -13.54 12.19 5.95
C PRO A 152 -13.27 11.70 7.38
N GLY A 153 -12.05 11.89 7.86
CA GLY A 153 -11.63 11.52 9.20
C GLY A 153 -10.44 12.33 9.69
N LYS A 154 -10.26 12.37 11.02
CA LYS A 154 -9.20 13.13 11.69
C LYS A 154 -7.85 12.44 11.64
N ASN A 155 -7.84 11.12 11.47
CA ASN A 155 -6.65 10.28 11.39
C ASN A 155 -6.86 9.11 10.42
N VAL A 156 -5.78 8.39 10.11
CA VAL A 156 -5.80 7.30 9.12
C VAL A 156 -6.70 6.13 9.53
N VAL A 157 -6.79 5.82 10.83
CA VAL A 157 -7.63 4.71 11.32
C VAL A 157 -9.11 5.05 11.17
N GLU A 158 -9.51 6.28 11.48
CA GLU A 158 -10.89 6.73 11.27
C GLU A 158 -11.29 6.69 9.80
N VAL A 159 -10.41 7.12 8.91
CA VAL A 159 -10.63 7.04 7.45
C VAL A 159 -10.71 5.59 6.99
N GLU A 160 -9.83 4.70 7.46
CA GLU A 160 -9.86 3.27 7.18
C GLU A 160 -11.22 2.65 7.51
N LEU A 161 -11.66 2.82 8.76
CA LEU A 161 -12.93 2.26 9.24
C LEU A 161 -14.14 2.82 8.48
N LYS A 162 -14.10 4.11 8.12
CA LYS A 162 -15.16 4.71 7.29
C LYS A 162 -15.13 4.17 5.87
N LEU A 163 -13.97 4.04 5.23
CA LEU A 163 -13.86 3.48 3.88
C LEU A 163 -14.41 2.05 3.83
N LEU A 164 -14.02 1.19 4.76
CA LEU A 164 -14.54 -0.17 4.87
C LEU A 164 -16.07 -0.23 4.99
N LYS A 165 -16.68 0.80 5.57
CA LYS A 165 -18.15 0.91 5.76
C LYS A 165 -18.86 1.50 4.55
N VAL A 166 -18.26 2.48 3.86
CA VAL A 166 -18.98 3.30 2.87
C VAL A 166 -18.66 2.96 1.43
N VAL A 167 -17.56 2.26 1.16
CA VAL A 167 -17.22 1.78 -0.18
C VAL A 167 -18.22 0.67 -0.57
N PRO A 168 -18.82 0.72 -1.77
CA PRO A 168 -19.71 -0.35 -2.22
C PRO A 168 -18.98 -1.69 -2.27
N LYS A 169 -19.64 -2.77 -1.84
CA LYS A 169 -19.03 -4.09 -1.64
C LYS A 169 -18.30 -4.63 -2.89
N ASP A 170 -18.88 -4.40 -4.06
CA ASP A 170 -18.34 -4.87 -5.34
C ASP A 170 -16.99 -4.23 -5.70
N PHE A 171 -16.68 -3.06 -5.12
CA PHE A 171 -15.45 -2.32 -5.35
C PHE A 171 -14.47 -2.37 -4.18
N LEU A 172 -14.89 -2.92 -3.02
CA LEU A 172 -14.14 -2.77 -1.77
C LEU A 172 -12.75 -3.40 -1.83
N LEU A 173 -12.61 -4.50 -2.55
CA LEU A 173 -11.35 -5.22 -2.66
C LEU A 173 -10.27 -4.39 -3.38
N ASP A 174 -10.64 -3.70 -4.44
CA ASP A 174 -9.71 -2.95 -5.28
C ASP A 174 -9.67 -1.44 -4.95
N ALA A 175 -10.56 -1.00 -4.06
CA ALA A 175 -10.68 0.41 -3.67
C ALA A 175 -9.37 1.01 -3.14
N HIS A 176 -8.57 0.23 -2.43
CA HIS A 176 -7.25 0.66 -1.96
C HIS A 176 -6.36 1.11 -3.12
N HIS A 177 -6.27 0.29 -4.18
CA HIS A 177 -5.41 0.59 -5.33
C HIS A 177 -5.92 1.77 -6.13
N TRP A 178 -7.21 1.87 -6.41
CA TRP A 178 -7.77 3.05 -7.09
C TRP A 178 -7.53 4.34 -6.32
N LEU A 179 -7.76 4.34 -5.01
CA LEU A 179 -7.61 5.55 -4.20
C LEU A 179 -6.15 5.99 -4.06
N ILE A 180 -5.21 5.05 -3.94
CA ILE A 180 -3.78 5.39 -3.87
C ILE A 180 -3.27 5.92 -5.21
N LEU A 181 -3.61 5.29 -6.33
CA LEU A 181 -3.23 5.73 -7.68
C LEU A 181 -3.86 7.10 -7.99
N HIS A 182 -5.14 7.30 -7.69
CA HIS A 182 -5.80 8.60 -7.83
C HIS A 182 -5.11 9.69 -7.00
N GLY A 183 -4.71 9.37 -5.78
CA GLY A 183 -3.97 10.30 -4.92
C GLY A 183 -2.55 10.61 -5.41
N ARG A 184 -1.88 9.64 -6.03
CA ARG A 184 -0.53 9.83 -6.59
C ARG A 184 -0.54 10.69 -7.85
N TYR A 185 -1.44 10.43 -8.77
CA TYR A 185 -1.36 10.94 -10.13
C TYR A 185 -2.37 12.04 -10.47
N VAL A 186 -3.51 12.09 -9.80
CA VAL A 186 -4.58 13.05 -10.06
C VAL A 186 -4.76 14.03 -8.89
N CYS A 187 -5.21 13.55 -7.74
CA CYS A 187 -5.47 14.36 -6.55
C CYS A 187 -4.19 14.63 -5.76
N GLN A 188 -3.20 15.24 -6.39
CA GLN A 188 -1.87 15.52 -5.81
C GLN A 188 -1.95 16.52 -4.66
N ALA A 189 -0.92 16.53 -3.77
CA ALA A 189 -0.93 17.33 -2.55
C ALA A 189 -0.95 18.84 -2.84
N ARG A 190 -0.05 19.32 -3.72
CA ARG A 190 0.15 20.76 -3.99
C ARG A 190 -0.65 21.25 -5.18
N LYS A 191 -0.67 20.51 -6.29
CA LYS A 191 -1.36 20.87 -7.54
C LYS A 191 -2.24 19.71 -7.99
N PRO A 192 -3.46 19.55 -7.43
CA PRO A 192 -4.37 18.51 -7.90
C PRO A 192 -4.84 18.84 -9.32
N ARG A 193 -4.93 17.85 -10.18
CA ARG A 193 -5.38 17.97 -11.57
C ARG A 193 -6.92 17.88 -11.61
N CYS A 194 -7.59 18.91 -11.08
CA CYS A 194 -9.05 18.85 -10.95
C CYS A 194 -9.77 18.97 -12.30
N GLY A 195 -9.26 19.76 -13.25
CA GLY A 195 -9.88 19.96 -14.58
C GLY A 195 -9.96 18.68 -15.40
N SER A 196 -8.95 17.79 -15.30
CA SER A 196 -8.92 16.49 -15.97
C SER A 196 -9.39 15.32 -15.09
N CYS A 197 -9.88 15.59 -13.88
CA CYS A 197 -10.25 14.55 -12.92
C CYS A 197 -11.62 13.92 -13.26
N ARG A 198 -11.64 12.62 -13.49
CA ARG A 198 -12.84 11.83 -13.85
C ARG A 198 -13.98 11.88 -12.83
N ILE A 199 -13.69 12.28 -11.61
CA ILE A 199 -14.67 12.38 -10.51
C ILE A 199 -14.85 13.83 -10.03
N GLU A 200 -14.45 14.81 -10.83
CA GLU A 200 -14.48 16.24 -10.48
C GLU A 200 -15.88 16.71 -10.08
N ASP A 201 -16.89 16.38 -10.86
CA ASP A 201 -18.30 16.74 -10.68
C ASP A 201 -18.93 16.10 -9.43
N LEU A 202 -18.41 14.96 -8.97
CA LEU A 202 -18.85 14.25 -7.78
C LEU A 202 -18.08 14.68 -6.51
N CYS A 203 -16.88 15.26 -6.70
CA CYS A 203 -15.97 15.65 -5.63
C CYS A 203 -16.48 16.90 -4.88
N GLU A 204 -16.51 16.83 -3.56
CA GLU A 204 -16.97 17.91 -2.70
C GLU A 204 -15.85 18.87 -2.23
N TYR A 205 -14.65 18.76 -2.82
CA TYR A 205 -13.55 19.68 -2.55
C TYR A 205 -13.84 21.08 -3.11
N LYS A 206 -13.76 22.10 -2.24
CA LYS A 206 -14.14 23.48 -2.60
C LYS A 206 -13.05 24.25 -3.34
N ALA A 207 -11.77 23.93 -3.10
CA ALA A 207 -10.62 24.62 -3.68
C ALA A 207 -10.07 23.85 -4.88
N LYS A 208 -10.94 23.52 -5.84
CA LYS A 208 -10.55 22.87 -7.08
C LYS A 208 -9.65 23.79 -7.91
N THR A 209 -8.71 23.19 -8.64
CA THR A 209 -7.78 23.91 -9.53
C THR A 209 -8.22 23.73 -10.98
N SER A 210 -8.02 24.77 -11.82
CA SER A 210 -7.99 24.60 -13.27
C SER A 210 -6.70 23.93 -13.70
N ASP A 211 -6.73 23.13 -14.74
CA ASP A 211 -5.53 22.55 -15.37
C ASP A 211 -4.96 23.64 -16.32
N ASP A 212 -4.26 24.66 -15.75
CA ASP A 212 -3.47 25.64 -16.47
C ASP A 212 -2.00 25.20 -16.58
#